data_46786946bcc7942da10d390a784369a2
#
_entry.id   46786946bcc7942da10d390a784369a2
#
_cell.length_a   1.000
_cell.length_b   1.000
_cell.length_c   1.000
_cell.angle_alpha   90.00
_cell.angle_beta   90.00
_cell.angle_gamma   90.00
#
_symmetry.space_group_name_H-M   'P 1'
#
loop_
_entity.id
_entity.type
_entity.pdbx_description
1 polymer ?
#
loop_
_entity_poly.entity_id
_entity_poly.type
_entity_poly.pdbx_seq_one_letter_code
_entity_poly.pdbx_strand_id
1 'polypeptide(L)'
;MSGHDRDCPASRRYAQGTSDTGGRAIYRLVLWNIDLTLVDVVRVSREAYAEAFRRVTGRPLVALPQLAGRSDSEIFFESLALNDVPSQRSSEGGQDMLARYIWELQVAFAARRELLTRNGRLLPGALEAAAATAGLPGALQSVVTGSIRPNAAEKLTAFGLAGYFDLDIGGYGADPYPRGSQLLRSVTAAQEKYRAPVAATVYLADSNRDVEAARIAGVRCIAIASGRSTVTDLRAAGADVVLTDLTDTAQVVEAADRLTAVPAAR
;
A
#
# COMPACT_ATOMS: atom_id res chain seq x y z
N MET A 1 -21.57 18.91 16.42
CA MET A 1 -21.84 17.93 17.49
C MET A 1 -22.49 16.74 16.85
N SER A 2 -21.78 15.64 16.69
CA SER A 2 -22.41 14.31 16.49
C SER A 2 -21.28 13.28 16.49
N GLY A 3 -21.31 12.40 17.47
CA GLY A 3 -20.41 11.27 17.61
C GLY A 3 -20.79 10.15 16.64
N HIS A 4 -19.91 9.90 15.68
CA HIS A 4 -20.00 8.75 14.78
C HIS A 4 -18.64 8.16 14.47
N ASP A 5 -17.74 8.08 15.48
CA ASP A 5 -16.35 7.63 15.21
C ASP A 5 -15.84 6.61 16.26
N ARG A 6 -16.72 5.77 16.82
CA ARG A 6 -16.29 4.81 17.86
C ARG A 6 -16.45 3.34 17.54
N ASP A 7 -16.89 2.94 16.33
CA ASP A 7 -17.15 1.53 16.02
C ASP A 7 -16.47 1.01 14.73
N CYS A 8 -15.20 1.37 14.50
CA CYS A 8 -14.42 0.62 13.54
C CYS A 8 -13.91 -0.67 14.21
N PRO A 9 -14.22 -1.87 13.68
CA PRO A 9 -13.76 -3.14 14.27
C PRO A 9 -12.23 -3.24 14.36
N ALA A 10 -11.51 -2.52 13.51
CA ALA A 10 -10.04 -2.42 13.54
C ALA A 10 -9.54 -1.79 14.85
N SER A 11 -10.18 -0.72 15.35
CA SER A 11 -9.72 0.00 16.53
C SER A 11 -9.78 -0.83 17.81
N ARG A 12 -10.66 -1.84 17.88
CA ARG A 12 -10.75 -2.73 19.06
C ARG A 12 -9.71 -3.86 19.04
N ARG A 13 -9.16 -4.23 17.86
CA ARG A 13 -8.18 -5.33 17.75
C ARG A 13 -6.76 -4.91 18.12
N TYR A 14 -6.41 -3.63 17.95
CA TYR A 14 -5.07 -3.11 18.20
C TYR A 14 -4.83 -2.66 19.66
N ALA A 15 -5.77 -2.95 20.59
CA ALA A 15 -5.74 -2.42 21.95
C ALA A 15 -4.67 -3.03 22.88
N GLN A 16 -3.97 -4.09 22.47
CA GLN A 16 -2.99 -4.79 23.31
C GLN A 16 -1.65 -4.91 22.60
N GLY A 17 -0.81 -3.88 22.75
CA GLY A 17 0.62 -4.00 22.44
C GLY A 17 1.29 -5.09 23.29
N THR A 18 2.38 -5.67 22.81
CA THR A 18 3.27 -6.43 23.71
C THR A 18 3.93 -5.45 24.67
N SER A 19 4.16 -5.86 25.92
CA SER A 19 4.84 -5.00 26.89
C SER A 19 6.36 -5.23 26.86
N ASP A 20 7.12 -4.13 26.95
CA ASP A 20 8.56 -4.21 27.25
C ASP A 20 8.80 -4.66 28.70
N THR A 21 10.06 -4.78 29.10
CA THR A 21 10.47 -5.13 30.46
C THR A 21 10.03 -4.10 31.51
N GLY A 22 9.58 -2.91 31.09
CA GLY A 22 9.02 -1.84 31.93
C GLY A 22 7.49 -1.76 31.89
N GLY A 23 6.78 -2.68 31.24
CA GLY A 23 5.32 -2.68 31.11
C GLY A 23 4.77 -1.68 30.09
N ARG A 24 5.63 -1.05 29.25
CA ARG A 24 5.24 -0.11 28.21
C ARG A 24 4.82 -0.86 26.96
N ALA A 25 3.69 -0.49 26.36
CA ALA A 25 3.26 -1.07 25.08
C ALA A 25 4.28 -0.81 23.98
N ILE A 26 4.63 -1.87 23.24
CA ILE A 26 5.49 -1.82 22.05
C ILE A 26 4.73 -2.46 20.91
N TYR A 27 4.81 -1.87 19.73
CA TYR A 27 4.18 -2.38 18.53
C TYR A 27 5.19 -2.82 17.49
N ARG A 28 4.75 -3.76 16.64
CA ARG A 28 5.34 -4.10 15.34
C ARG A 28 4.43 -3.57 14.25
N LEU A 29 4.98 -3.10 13.13
CA LEU A 29 4.20 -2.56 12.03
C LEU A 29 4.34 -3.44 10.80
N VAL A 30 3.22 -3.94 10.29
CA VAL A 30 3.13 -4.73 9.07
C VAL A 30 2.47 -3.86 8.00
N LEU A 31 3.25 -3.46 7.01
CA LEU A 31 2.80 -2.63 5.89
C LEU A 31 2.63 -3.49 4.65
N TRP A 32 1.60 -3.20 3.85
CA TRP A 32 1.27 -3.98 2.66
C TRP A 32 1.14 -3.08 1.43
N ASN A 33 1.70 -3.51 0.31
CA ASN A 33 1.22 -3.03 -0.98
C ASN A 33 -0.15 -3.65 -1.29
N ILE A 34 -0.92 -3.03 -2.17
CA ILE A 34 -2.27 -3.49 -2.52
C ILE A 34 -2.27 -4.18 -3.90
N ASP A 35 -1.93 -3.42 -4.95
CA ASP A 35 -2.02 -3.90 -6.33
C ASP A 35 -0.97 -4.96 -6.59
N LEU A 36 -1.38 -6.09 -7.13
CA LEU A 36 -0.56 -7.28 -7.38
C LEU A 36 0.12 -7.90 -6.15
N THR A 37 -0.20 -7.41 -4.94
CA THR A 37 0.18 -8.04 -3.67
C THR A 37 -1.03 -8.68 -3.01
N LEU A 38 -2.12 -7.94 -2.83
CA LEU A 38 -3.37 -8.39 -2.24
C LEU A 38 -4.46 -8.63 -3.29
N VAL A 39 -4.55 -7.75 -4.28
CA VAL A 39 -5.59 -7.77 -5.32
C VAL A 39 -5.00 -7.49 -6.70
N ASP A 40 -5.63 -8.06 -7.74
CA ASP A 40 -5.37 -7.74 -9.13
C ASP A 40 -6.60 -7.03 -9.72
N VAL A 41 -6.53 -5.72 -9.82
CA VAL A 41 -7.55 -4.84 -10.41
C VAL A 41 -6.97 -3.95 -11.51
N VAL A 42 -5.86 -4.40 -12.11
CA VAL A 42 -5.11 -3.65 -13.13
C VAL A 42 -5.99 -3.20 -14.28
N ARG A 43 -6.94 -4.03 -14.73
CA ARG A 43 -7.87 -3.68 -15.82
C ARG A 43 -8.73 -2.48 -15.43
N VAL A 44 -9.36 -2.52 -14.25
CA VAL A 44 -10.22 -1.42 -13.77
C VAL A 44 -9.42 -0.14 -13.56
N SER A 45 -8.21 -0.27 -12.98
CA SER A 45 -7.31 0.87 -12.78
C SER A 45 -6.92 1.53 -14.12
N ARG A 46 -6.61 0.75 -15.16
CA ARG A 46 -6.27 1.28 -16.49
C ARG A 46 -7.41 2.07 -17.11
N GLU A 47 -8.64 1.58 -17.01
CA GLU A 47 -9.83 2.28 -17.48
C GLU A 47 -10.07 3.59 -16.73
N ALA A 48 -9.87 3.60 -15.41
CA ALA A 48 -9.98 4.80 -14.59
C ALA A 48 -8.89 5.84 -14.92
N TYR A 49 -7.63 5.38 -15.11
CA TYR A 49 -6.54 6.26 -15.56
C TYR A 49 -6.83 6.90 -16.93
N ALA A 50 -7.33 6.12 -17.88
CA ALA A 50 -7.65 6.63 -19.21
C ALA A 50 -8.76 7.69 -19.15
N GLU A 51 -9.79 7.48 -18.34
CA GLU A 51 -10.87 8.44 -18.18
C GLU A 51 -10.41 9.71 -17.47
N ALA A 52 -9.70 9.59 -16.35
CA ALA A 52 -9.17 10.73 -15.61
C ALA A 52 -8.22 11.58 -16.47
N PHE A 53 -7.30 10.93 -17.20
CA PHE A 53 -6.40 11.59 -18.13
C PHE A 53 -7.16 12.38 -19.21
N ARG A 54 -8.15 11.76 -19.84
CA ARG A 54 -8.97 12.40 -20.86
C ARG A 54 -9.73 13.63 -20.31
N ARG A 55 -10.27 13.52 -19.10
CA ARG A 55 -11.00 14.64 -18.46
C ARG A 55 -10.11 15.83 -18.14
N VAL A 56 -8.85 15.57 -17.76
CA VAL A 56 -7.89 16.64 -17.43
C VAL A 56 -7.24 17.26 -18.65
N THR A 57 -6.87 16.43 -19.65
CA THR A 57 -6.07 16.87 -20.80
C THR A 57 -6.91 17.17 -22.06
N GLY A 58 -8.17 16.70 -22.10
CA GLY A 58 -9.00 16.70 -23.32
C GLY A 58 -8.54 15.68 -24.38
N ARG A 59 -7.51 14.86 -24.11
CA ARG A 59 -6.91 13.90 -25.06
C ARG A 59 -7.10 12.47 -24.59
N PRO A 60 -7.18 11.49 -25.50
CA PRO A 60 -7.18 10.08 -25.12
C PRO A 60 -5.81 9.68 -24.53
N LEU A 61 -5.81 8.74 -23.59
CA LEU A 61 -4.60 8.11 -23.08
C LEU A 61 -4.22 6.97 -24.03
N VAL A 62 -3.23 7.19 -24.90
CA VAL A 62 -2.75 6.20 -25.87
C VAL A 62 -1.65 5.33 -25.28
N ALA A 63 -0.70 5.94 -24.60
CA ALA A 63 0.42 5.25 -23.95
C ALA A 63 0.33 5.38 -22.43
N LEU A 64 0.33 4.24 -21.73
CA LEU A 64 0.29 4.16 -20.28
C LEU A 64 1.61 3.54 -19.79
N PRO A 65 2.30 4.16 -18.80
CA PRO A 65 3.53 3.60 -18.25
C PRO A 65 3.30 2.27 -17.52
N GLN A 66 4.39 1.60 -17.15
CA GLN A 66 4.31 0.46 -16.26
C GLN A 66 3.82 0.93 -14.88
N LEU A 67 2.87 0.19 -14.29
CA LEU A 67 2.21 0.60 -13.05
C LEU A 67 2.95 0.13 -11.79
N ALA A 68 3.63 -1.02 -11.87
CA ALA A 68 4.25 -1.69 -10.72
C ALA A 68 5.23 -0.77 -9.97
N GLY A 69 5.03 -0.65 -8.65
CA GLY A 69 5.85 0.13 -7.75
C GLY A 69 5.79 1.66 -7.95
N ARG A 70 4.86 2.16 -8.79
CA ARG A 70 4.65 3.60 -9.03
C ARG A 70 3.47 4.14 -8.26
N SER A 71 3.52 5.44 -7.95
CA SER A 71 2.39 6.19 -7.41
C SER A 71 1.48 6.70 -8.53
N ASP A 72 0.21 6.98 -8.20
CA ASP A 72 -0.74 7.59 -9.15
C ASP A 72 -0.23 8.93 -9.68
N SER A 73 0.49 9.70 -8.86
CA SER A 73 1.15 10.95 -9.28
C SER A 73 2.27 10.71 -10.30
N GLU A 74 3.11 9.68 -10.09
CA GLU A 74 4.16 9.32 -11.06
C GLU A 74 3.57 8.83 -12.36
N ILE A 75 2.54 7.97 -12.29
CA ILE A 75 1.80 7.46 -13.45
C ILE A 75 1.23 8.62 -14.27
N PHE A 76 0.66 9.64 -13.61
CA PHE A 76 0.11 10.81 -14.28
C PHE A 76 1.18 11.58 -15.08
N PHE A 77 2.26 12.00 -14.43
CA PHE A 77 3.31 12.77 -15.11
C PHE A 77 4.01 12.00 -16.21
N GLU A 78 4.25 10.71 -16.01
CA GLU A 78 4.82 9.86 -17.06
C GLU A 78 3.83 9.66 -18.21
N SER A 79 2.52 9.55 -17.93
CA SER A 79 1.49 9.51 -18.96
C SER A 79 1.43 10.80 -19.76
N LEU A 80 1.58 11.98 -19.14
CA LEU A 80 1.67 13.25 -19.86
C LEU A 80 2.83 13.23 -20.86
N ALA A 81 4.02 12.81 -20.41
CA ALA A 81 5.21 12.74 -21.25
C ALA A 81 5.05 11.75 -22.42
N LEU A 82 4.51 10.55 -22.14
CA LEU A 82 4.30 9.50 -23.17
C LEU A 82 3.21 9.85 -24.21
N ASN A 83 2.36 10.84 -23.93
CA ASN A 83 1.29 11.27 -24.82
C ASN A 83 1.47 12.70 -25.33
N ASP A 84 2.71 13.23 -25.29
CA ASP A 84 3.09 14.54 -25.81
C ASP A 84 2.22 15.69 -25.23
N VAL A 85 1.87 15.60 -23.95
CA VAL A 85 1.18 16.68 -23.22
C VAL A 85 2.21 17.47 -22.43
N PRO A 86 2.46 18.74 -22.78
CA PRO A 86 3.43 19.57 -22.07
C PRO A 86 3.03 19.76 -20.62
N SER A 87 3.90 19.40 -19.70
CA SER A 87 3.75 19.69 -18.28
C SER A 87 5.09 19.55 -17.55
N GLN A 88 5.30 20.39 -16.55
CA GLN A 88 6.44 20.27 -15.64
C GLN A 88 5.92 19.97 -14.24
N ARG A 89 6.38 18.88 -13.63
CA ARG A 89 5.95 18.43 -12.30
C ARG A 89 6.12 19.50 -11.22
N SER A 90 7.18 20.32 -11.33
CA SER A 90 7.50 21.39 -10.39
C SER A 90 6.82 22.73 -10.69
N SER A 91 6.14 22.87 -11.83
CA SER A 91 5.42 24.10 -12.16
C SER A 91 4.06 24.17 -11.44
N GLU A 92 3.57 25.39 -11.17
CA GLU A 92 2.24 25.63 -10.61
C GLU A 92 1.16 24.97 -11.46
N GLY A 93 1.19 25.17 -12.77
CA GLY A 93 0.23 24.53 -13.69
C GLY A 93 0.32 22.99 -13.69
N GLY A 94 1.50 22.42 -13.44
CA GLY A 94 1.66 20.98 -13.28
C GLY A 94 1.05 20.46 -11.99
N GLN A 95 1.15 21.20 -10.90
CA GLN A 95 0.52 20.84 -9.62
C GLN A 95 -1.02 20.98 -9.71
N ASP A 96 -1.54 22.02 -10.35
CA ASP A 96 -2.98 22.18 -10.60
C ASP A 96 -3.54 21.03 -11.47
N MET A 97 -2.81 20.62 -12.50
CA MET A 97 -3.19 19.48 -13.32
C MET A 97 -3.18 18.18 -12.50
N LEU A 98 -2.20 17.97 -11.63
CA LEU A 98 -2.15 16.83 -10.76
C LEU A 98 -3.34 16.82 -9.79
N ALA A 99 -3.64 17.94 -9.14
CA ALA A 99 -4.77 18.02 -8.21
C ALA A 99 -6.10 17.67 -8.90
N ARG A 100 -6.31 18.21 -10.12
CA ARG A 100 -7.47 17.85 -10.94
C ARG A 100 -7.47 16.37 -11.33
N TYR A 101 -6.31 15.83 -11.70
CA TYR A 101 -6.20 14.42 -12.05
C TYR A 101 -6.54 13.50 -10.88
N ILE A 102 -6.03 13.78 -9.68
CA ILE A 102 -6.33 13.01 -8.46
C ILE A 102 -7.83 13.00 -8.18
N TRP A 103 -8.50 14.15 -8.32
CA TRP A 103 -9.95 14.24 -8.20
C TRP A 103 -10.69 13.42 -9.26
N GLU A 104 -10.35 13.59 -10.53
CA GLU A 104 -10.99 12.86 -11.63
C GLU A 104 -10.72 11.35 -11.55
N LEU A 105 -9.53 10.95 -11.08
CA LEU A 105 -9.19 9.56 -10.86
C LEU A 105 -10.05 8.93 -9.76
N GLN A 106 -10.27 9.65 -8.66
CA GLN A 106 -11.19 9.20 -7.61
C GLN A 106 -12.61 9.02 -8.16
N VAL A 107 -13.12 9.99 -8.90
CA VAL A 107 -14.47 9.94 -9.50
C VAL A 107 -14.58 8.77 -10.49
N ALA A 108 -13.59 8.63 -11.38
CA ALA A 108 -13.57 7.57 -12.39
C ALA A 108 -13.49 6.17 -11.75
N PHE A 109 -12.75 6.04 -10.66
CA PHE A 109 -12.59 4.78 -9.93
C PHE A 109 -13.87 4.43 -9.17
N ALA A 110 -14.46 5.38 -8.45
CA ALA A 110 -15.73 5.19 -7.73
C ALA A 110 -16.89 4.78 -8.66
N ALA A 111 -16.92 5.33 -9.89
CA ALA A 111 -17.91 4.94 -10.91
C ALA A 111 -17.73 3.48 -11.38
N ARG A 112 -16.58 2.86 -11.10
CA ARG A 112 -16.24 1.47 -11.46
C ARG A 112 -16.22 0.52 -10.28
N ARG A 113 -16.72 0.93 -9.13
CA ARG A 113 -16.70 0.12 -7.90
C ARG A 113 -17.20 -1.31 -8.11
N GLU A 114 -18.33 -1.48 -8.79
CA GLU A 114 -18.90 -2.80 -9.07
C GLU A 114 -18.04 -3.66 -10.02
N LEU A 115 -17.19 -3.02 -10.82
CA LEU A 115 -16.28 -3.73 -11.71
C LEU A 115 -15.06 -4.31 -10.99
N LEU A 116 -14.75 -3.85 -9.77
CA LEU A 116 -13.61 -4.34 -9.00
C LEU A 116 -13.69 -5.86 -8.79
N THR A 117 -14.84 -6.37 -8.36
CA THR A 117 -15.03 -7.80 -8.17
C THR A 117 -15.38 -8.57 -9.44
N ARG A 118 -15.97 -7.89 -10.45
CA ARG A 118 -16.32 -8.53 -11.74
C ARG A 118 -15.11 -8.70 -12.66
N ASN A 119 -14.22 -7.72 -12.70
CA ASN A 119 -13.08 -7.64 -13.63
C ASN A 119 -11.71 -7.71 -12.92
N GLY A 120 -11.70 -7.80 -11.62
CA GLY A 120 -10.54 -8.01 -10.78
C GLY A 120 -10.70 -9.25 -9.92
N ARG A 121 -9.72 -9.51 -9.10
CA ARG A 121 -9.69 -10.68 -8.19
C ARG A 121 -8.90 -10.40 -6.93
N LEU A 122 -9.28 -11.04 -5.86
CA LEU A 122 -8.43 -11.25 -4.69
C LEU A 122 -7.30 -12.22 -5.08
N LEU A 123 -6.08 -11.93 -4.69
CA LEU A 123 -4.97 -12.85 -4.94
C LEU A 123 -5.03 -14.04 -3.97
N PRO A 124 -4.55 -15.22 -4.40
CA PRO A 124 -4.61 -16.42 -3.57
C PRO A 124 -3.91 -16.23 -2.21
N GLY A 125 -4.59 -16.57 -1.12
CA GLY A 125 -4.08 -16.47 0.24
C GLY A 125 -4.07 -15.05 0.85
N ALA A 126 -4.45 -14.00 0.09
CA ALA A 126 -4.32 -12.61 0.55
C ALA A 126 -5.22 -12.28 1.76
N LEU A 127 -6.46 -12.80 1.79
CA LEU A 127 -7.36 -12.58 2.91
C LEU A 127 -6.88 -13.29 4.18
N GLU A 128 -6.49 -14.54 4.04
CA GLU A 128 -5.99 -15.40 5.12
C GLU A 128 -4.68 -14.85 5.69
N ALA A 129 -3.76 -14.43 4.84
CA ALA A 129 -2.49 -13.83 5.24
C ALA A 129 -2.70 -12.50 5.97
N ALA A 130 -3.56 -11.60 5.46
CA ALA A 130 -3.88 -10.34 6.12
C ALA A 130 -4.58 -10.56 7.48
N ALA A 131 -5.50 -11.53 7.56
CA ALA A 131 -6.17 -11.88 8.81
C ALA A 131 -5.19 -12.47 9.85
N ALA A 132 -4.33 -13.38 9.41
CA ALA A 132 -3.39 -14.07 10.30
C ALA A 132 -2.28 -13.14 10.83
N THR A 133 -1.72 -12.28 9.98
CA THR A 133 -0.72 -11.29 10.40
C THR A 133 -1.30 -10.21 11.32
N ALA A 134 -2.59 -9.87 11.17
CA ALA A 134 -3.29 -9.01 12.13
C ALA A 134 -3.41 -9.66 13.52
N GLY A 135 -3.35 -10.98 13.61
CA GLY A 135 -3.35 -11.74 14.86
C GLY A 135 -2.00 -11.83 15.57
N LEU A 136 -0.93 -11.36 14.97
CA LEU A 136 0.40 -11.36 15.62
C LEU A 136 0.39 -10.44 16.86
N PRO A 137 1.01 -10.87 17.97
CA PRO A 137 1.05 -10.05 19.18
C PRO A 137 1.67 -8.67 18.93
N GLY A 138 0.94 -7.61 19.30
CA GLY A 138 1.39 -6.23 19.11
C GLY A 138 1.46 -5.76 17.66
N ALA A 139 0.82 -6.45 16.71
CA ALA A 139 0.81 -6.05 15.32
C ALA A 139 -0.15 -4.88 15.06
N LEU A 140 0.37 -3.85 14.43
CA LEU A 140 -0.39 -2.84 13.71
C LEU A 140 -0.28 -3.15 12.23
N GLN A 141 -1.38 -3.08 11.49
CA GLN A 141 -1.36 -3.26 10.04
C GLN A 141 -1.86 -2.02 9.30
N SER A 142 -1.17 -1.68 8.22
CA SER A 142 -1.60 -0.65 7.30
C SER A 142 -1.11 -0.94 5.88
N VAL A 143 -1.33 0.00 4.98
CA VAL A 143 -0.92 -0.12 3.59
C VAL A 143 0.04 1.01 3.21
N VAL A 144 1.02 0.67 2.35
CA VAL A 144 1.81 1.67 1.61
C VAL A 144 1.70 1.31 0.13
N THR A 145 0.96 2.10 -0.61
CA THR A 145 0.53 1.80 -1.98
C THR A 145 0.71 2.97 -2.92
N GLY A 146 0.84 2.67 -4.23
CA GLY A 146 0.81 3.69 -5.27
C GLY A 146 -0.56 4.32 -5.51
N SER A 147 -1.62 3.71 -5.01
CA SER A 147 -2.98 4.24 -5.15
C SER A 147 -3.23 5.43 -4.24
N ILE A 148 -4.05 6.37 -4.69
CA ILE A 148 -4.60 7.41 -3.81
C ILE A 148 -5.47 6.77 -2.71
N ARG A 149 -5.54 7.40 -1.55
CA ARG A 149 -6.23 6.83 -0.36
C ARG A 149 -7.68 6.40 -0.63
N PRO A 150 -8.55 7.18 -1.30
CA PRO A 150 -9.91 6.74 -1.60
C PRO A 150 -9.96 5.45 -2.43
N ASN A 151 -9.11 5.35 -3.46
CA ASN A 151 -9.07 4.18 -4.33
C ASN A 151 -8.50 2.95 -3.62
N ALA A 152 -7.52 3.14 -2.73
CA ALA A 152 -7.00 2.08 -1.87
C ALA A 152 -8.11 1.53 -0.94
N ALA A 153 -8.88 2.41 -0.30
CA ALA A 153 -10.01 2.03 0.54
C ALA A 153 -11.10 1.26 -0.23
N GLU A 154 -11.44 1.70 -1.45
CA GLU A 154 -12.40 1.01 -2.32
C GLU A 154 -11.92 -0.40 -2.69
N LYS A 155 -10.62 -0.56 -3.06
CA LYS A 155 -10.04 -1.86 -3.37
C LYS A 155 -10.14 -2.81 -2.18
N LEU A 156 -9.71 -2.36 -1.00
CA LEU A 156 -9.74 -3.19 0.21
C LEU A 156 -11.18 -3.54 0.62
N THR A 157 -12.12 -2.61 0.50
CA THR A 157 -13.53 -2.84 0.82
C THR A 157 -14.17 -3.86 -0.13
N ALA A 158 -13.91 -3.72 -1.44
CA ALA A 158 -14.50 -4.61 -2.45
C ALA A 158 -14.13 -6.08 -2.24
N PHE A 159 -12.97 -6.36 -1.65
CA PHE A 159 -12.48 -7.71 -1.41
C PHE A 159 -12.49 -8.14 0.07
N GLY A 160 -13.21 -7.40 0.93
CA GLY A 160 -13.38 -7.76 2.34
C GLY A 160 -12.13 -7.58 3.22
N LEU A 161 -11.15 -6.84 2.74
CA LEU A 161 -9.85 -6.64 3.40
C LEU A 161 -9.83 -5.43 4.35
N ALA A 162 -10.74 -4.45 4.19
CA ALA A 162 -10.67 -3.15 4.87
C ALA A 162 -10.58 -3.25 6.41
N GLY A 163 -11.22 -4.26 7.01
CA GLY A 163 -11.23 -4.48 8.47
C GLY A 163 -9.88 -4.91 9.07
N TYR A 164 -8.88 -5.22 8.24
CA TYR A 164 -7.56 -5.65 8.71
C TYR A 164 -6.52 -4.54 8.70
N PHE A 165 -6.85 -3.35 8.16
CA PHE A 165 -5.89 -2.26 7.96
C PHE A 165 -6.34 -0.96 8.61
N ASP A 166 -5.43 -0.32 9.33
CA ASP A 166 -5.62 1.05 9.79
C ASP A 166 -5.13 2.03 8.70
N LEU A 167 -6.06 2.57 7.94
CA LEU A 167 -5.74 3.45 6.82
C LEU A 167 -5.24 4.85 7.22
N ASP A 168 -5.33 5.22 8.50
CA ASP A 168 -4.84 6.53 8.97
C ASP A 168 -3.32 6.58 9.13
N ILE A 169 -2.69 5.41 9.27
CA ILE A 169 -1.23 5.29 9.40
C ILE A 169 -0.57 4.80 8.10
N GLY A 170 -1.30 4.79 6.97
CA GLY A 170 -0.83 4.34 5.67
C GLY A 170 -0.10 5.42 4.86
N GLY A 171 0.50 4.98 3.72
CA GLY A 171 1.12 5.83 2.72
C GLY A 171 0.44 5.66 1.36
N TYR A 172 0.22 6.76 0.62
CA TYR A 172 -0.63 6.79 -0.57
C TYR A 172 -0.02 7.54 -1.74
N GLY A 173 -0.45 7.20 -2.95
CA GLY A 173 0.10 7.68 -4.20
C GLY A 173 -0.19 9.13 -4.58
N ALA A 174 -1.03 9.85 -3.82
CA ALA A 174 -1.20 11.29 -3.95
C ALA A 174 -0.08 12.08 -3.24
N ASP A 175 0.58 11.46 -2.27
CA ASP A 175 1.62 12.10 -1.49
C ASP A 175 2.86 12.41 -2.37
N PRO A 176 3.50 13.57 -2.21
CA PRO A 176 4.66 13.96 -3.02
C PRO A 176 5.96 13.23 -2.63
N TYR A 177 5.86 12.23 -1.77
CA TYR A 177 7.01 11.53 -1.21
C TYR A 177 7.33 10.23 -1.95
N PRO A 178 8.62 9.91 -2.15
CA PRO A 178 9.04 8.59 -2.61
C PRO A 178 8.56 7.46 -1.69
N ARG A 179 8.37 6.27 -2.23
CA ARG A 179 7.86 5.10 -1.50
C ARG A 179 8.60 4.83 -0.19
N GLY A 180 9.94 4.92 -0.18
CA GLY A 180 10.73 4.74 1.03
C GLY A 180 10.40 5.75 2.13
N SER A 181 10.18 7.01 1.75
CA SER A 181 9.73 8.04 2.70
C SER A 181 8.31 7.79 3.20
N GLN A 182 7.41 7.24 2.37
CA GLN A 182 6.06 6.86 2.79
C GLN A 182 6.11 5.74 3.85
N LEU A 183 7.00 4.75 3.71
CA LEU A 183 7.22 3.71 4.72
C LEU A 183 7.61 4.31 6.08
N LEU A 184 8.59 5.23 6.10
CA LEU A 184 9.03 5.88 7.34
C LEU A 184 7.95 6.78 7.95
N ARG A 185 7.18 7.49 7.11
CA ARG A 185 6.05 8.30 7.59
C ARG A 185 4.95 7.44 8.21
N SER A 186 4.69 6.25 7.68
CA SER A 186 3.76 5.29 8.29
C SER A 186 4.22 4.85 9.68
N VAL A 187 5.53 4.67 9.89
CA VAL A 187 6.10 4.40 11.22
C VAL A 187 5.81 5.56 12.18
N THR A 188 6.10 6.79 11.76
CA THR A 188 5.85 7.99 12.57
C THR A 188 4.35 8.14 12.89
N ALA A 189 3.49 8.01 11.90
CA ALA A 189 2.04 8.10 12.09
C ALA A 189 1.51 7.03 13.05
N ALA A 190 2.06 5.80 12.99
CA ALA A 190 1.71 4.75 13.94
C ALA A 190 2.14 5.11 15.37
N GLN A 191 3.36 5.59 15.56
CA GLN A 191 3.86 6.01 16.87
C GLN A 191 3.03 7.16 17.47
N GLU A 192 2.66 8.13 16.66
CA GLU A 192 1.83 9.28 17.08
C GLU A 192 0.41 8.83 17.45
N LYS A 193 -0.24 8.03 16.58
CA LYS A 193 -1.62 7.58 16.79
C LYS A 193 -1.75 6.68 18.02
N TYR A 194 -0.84 5.73 18.17
CA TYR A 194 -0.89 4.74 19.25
C TYR A 194 -0.09 5.13 20.48
N ARG A 195 0.61 6.27 20.44
CA ARG A 195 1.41 6.83 21.56
C ARG A 195 2.40 5.83 22.16
N ALA A 196 2.98 5.00 21.32
CA ALA A 196 3.91 3.96 21.70
C ALA A 196 4.95 3.71 20.60
N PRO A 197 6.15 3.24 20.92
CA PRO A 197 7.18 2.95 19.94
C PRO A 197 6.76 1.81 19.02
N VAL A 198 7.15 1.92 17.75
CA VAL A 198 7.19 0.83 16.78
C VAL A 198 8.60 0.26 16.79
N ALA A 199 8.76 -0.97 17.28
CA ALA A 199 10.08 -1.59 17.45
C ALA A 199 10.65 -2.10 16.14
N ALA A 200 9.79 -2.60 15.25
CA ALA A 200 10.20 -3.11 13.95
C ALA A 200 9.07 -2.95 12.93
N THR A 201 9.46 -2.85 11.66
CA THR A 201 8.54 -2.70 10.53
C THR A 201 8.91 -3.68 9.43
N VAL A 202 7.92 -4.35 8.85
CA VAL A 202 8.06 -5.17 7.65
C VAL A 202 7.10 -4.67 6.57
N TYR A 203 7.55 -4.68 5.31
CA TYR A 203 6.75 -4.32 4.15
C TYR A 203 6.59 -5.53 3.22
N LEU A 204 5.34 -5.84 2.85
CA LEU A 204 4.99 -6.90 1.91
C LEU A 204 4.61 -6.29 0.57
N ALA A 205 5.30 -6.66 -0.51
CA ALA A 205 5.09 -6.08 -1.84
C ALA A 205 5.58 -7.01 -2.97
N ASP A 206 5.17 -6.70 -4.22
CA ASP A 206 5.40 -7.57 -5.38
C ASP A 206 6.44 -7.06 -6.39
N SER A 207 7.00 -5.85 -6.20
CA SER A 207 7.86 -5.26 -7.21
C SER A 207 9.28 -4.96 -6.73
N ASN A 208 10.25 -5.03 -7.66
CA ASN A 208 11.64 -4.65 -7.38
C ASN A 208 11.78 -3.21 -6.86
N ARG A 209 10.92 -2.28 -7.34
CA ARG A 209 10.90 -0.90 -6.86
C ARG A 209 10.50 -0.80 -5.39
N ASP A 210 9.55 -1.61 -4.96
CA ASP A 210 9.11 -1.66 -3.57
C ASP A 210 10.20 -2.26 -2.67
N VAL A 211 10.87 -3.33 -3.13
CA VAL A 211 12.02 -3.93 -2.42
C VAL A 211 13.15 -2.90 -2.27
N GLU A 212 13.50 -2.19 -3.34
CA GLU A 212 14.52 -1.14 -3.30
C GLU A 212 14.12 0.00 -2.36
N ALA A 213 12.86 0.44 -2.40
CA ALA A 213 12.34 1.48 -1.51
C ALA A 213 12.40 1.07 -0.04
N ALA A 214 12.05 -0.19 0.28
CA ALA A 214 12.17 -0.73 1.63
C ALA A 214 13.64 -0.76 2.09
N ARG A 215 14.55 -1.23 1.23
CA ARG A 215 16.00 -1.26 1.50
C ARG A 215 16.56 0.13 1.78
N ILE A 216 16.21 1.13 0.96
CA ILE A 216 16.64 2.53 1.15
C ILE A 216 16.11 3.09 2.48
N ALA A 217 14.87 2.74 2.85
CA ALA A 217 14.26 3.15 4.10
C ALA A 217 14.76 2.37 5.34
N GLY A 218 15.57 1.33 5.15
CA GLY A 218 15.98 0.44 6.24
C GLY A 218 14.85 -0.41 6.82
N VAL A 219 13.76 -0.59 6.05
CA VAL A 219 12.61 -1.42 6.40
C VAL A 219 12.79 -2.82 5.83
N ARG A 220 12.49 -3.86 6.61
CA ARG A 220 12.53 -5.24 6.13
C ARG A 220 11.45 -5.49 5.08
N CYS A 221 11.74 -6.35 4.10
CA CYS A 221 10.84 -6.62 2.99
C CYS A 221 10.60 -8.12 2.79
N ILE A 222 9.32 -8.49 2.78
CA ILE A 222 8.85 -9.79 2.27
C ILE A 222 8.31 -9.52 0.86
N ALA A 223 9.01 -10.01 -0.15
CA ALA A 223 8.59 -9.86 -1.53
C ALA A 223 7.74 -11.04 -1.98
N ILE A 224 6.65 -10.76 -2.69
CA ILE A 224 5.69 -11.74 -3.19
C ILE A 224 5.81 -11.78 -4.72
N ALA A 225 6.13 -12.92 -5.31
CA ALA A 225 6.27 -13.08 -6.77
C ALA A 225 4.90 -13.22 -7.48
N SER A 226 3.93 -12.46 -7.04
CA SER A 226 2.56 -12.42 -7.58
C SER A 226 2.36 -11.37 -8.67
N GLY A 227 3.31 -10.44 -8.81
CA GLY A 227 3.31 -9.37 -9.80
C GLY A 227 4.08 -9.74 -11.08
N ARG A 228 4.83 -8.77 -11.60
CA ARG A 228 5.65 -8.94 -12.81
C ARG A 228 7.09 -9.37 -12.52
N SER A 229 7.56 -9.13 -11.30
CA SER A 229 8.91 -9.49 -10.89
C SER A 229 8.98 -10.98 -10.57
N THR A 230 10.00 -11.65 -11.08
CA THR A 230 10.24 -13.06 -10.77
C THR A 230 10.87 -13.22 -9.38
N VAL A 231 10.84 -14.42 -8.83
CA VAL A 231 11.54 -14.76 -7.57
C VAL A 231 13.03 -14.37 -7.65
N THR A 232 13.66 -14.58 -8.81
CA THR A 232 15.07 -14.23 -9.03
C THR A 232 15.27 -12.71 -8.99
N ASP A 233 14.39 -11.95 -9.65
CA ASP A 233 14.47 -10.49 -9.67
C ASP A 233 14.31 -9.90 -8.26
N LEU A 234 13.34 -10.41 -7.51
CA LEU A 234 13.06 -9.94 -6.14
C LEU A 234 14.20 -10.26 -5.16
N ARG A 235 14.84 -11.43 -5.31
CA ARG A 235 16.05 -11.77 -4.55
C ARG A 235 17.22 -10.87 -4.93
N ALA A 236 17.42 -10.63 -6.22
CA ALA A 236 18.48 -9.76 -6.71
C ALA A 236 18.28 -8.29 -6.25
N ALA A 237 17.03 -7.84 -6.10
CA ALA A 237 16.70 -6.53 -5.55
C ALA A 237 17.00 -6.41 -4.05
N GLY A 238 17.22 -7.52 -3.34
CA GLY A 238 17.62 -7.56 -1.92
C GLY A 238 16.46 -7.72 -0.95
N ALA A 239 15.36 -8.41 -1.33
CA ALA A 239 14.30 -8.77 -0.41
C ALA A 239 14.81 -9.69 0.71
N ASP A 240 14.39 -9.47 1.96
CA ASP A 240 14.78 -10.31 3.11
C ASP A 240 14.18 -11.72 3.03
N VAL A 241 12.96 -11.81 2.49
CA VAL A 241 12.25 -13.06 2.19
C VAL A 241 11.56 -12.91 0.84
N VAL A 242 11.53 -13.99 0.05
CA VAL A 242 10.77 -14.03 -1.20
C VAL A 242 9.84 -15.23 -1.18
N LEU A 243 8.54 -14.96 -1.33
CA LEU A 243 7.47 -15.96 -1.42
C LEU A 243 6.92 -15.98 -2.85
N THR A 244 6.41 -17.13 -3.29
CA THR A 244 5.76 -17.26 -4.61
C THR A 244 4.38 -16.65 -4.65
N ASP A 245 3.65 -16.79 -3.54
CA ASP A 245 2.31 -16.26 -3.32
C ASP A 245 2.01 -16.21 -1.81
N LEU A 246 0.76 -15.94 -1.43
CA LEU A 246 0.32 -15.84 -0.04
C LEU A 246 -0.45 -17.08 0.45
N THR A 247 -0.50 -18.18 -0.33
CA THR A 247 -1.33 -19.35 0.01
C THR A 247 -0.80 -20.12 1.22
N ASP A 248 0.52 -20.13 1.43
CA ASP A 248 1.10 -20.65 2.65
C ASP A 248 1.08 -19.56 3.75
N THR A 249 -0.08 -19.38 4.35
CA THR A 249 -0.31 -18.39 5.42
C THR A 249 0.65 -18.58 6.60
N ALA A 250 1.02 -19.82 6.93
CA ALA A 250 1.95 -20.09 8.02
C ALA A 250 3.34 -19.52 7.71
N GLN A 251 3.83 -19.69 6.49
CA GLN A 251 5.10 -19.14 6.04
C GLN A 251 5.09 -17.59 6.03
N VAL A 252 3.97 -16.97 5.64
CA VAL A 252 3.82 -15.51 5.68
C VAL A 252 3.91 -14.99 7.12
N VAL A 253 3.18 -15.62 8.04
CA VAL A 253 3.16 -15.27 9.47
C VAL A 253 4.54 -15.46 10.10
N GLU A 254 5.19 -16.60 9.86
CA GLU A 254 6.54 -16.89 10.37
C GLU A 254 7.55 -15.84 9.87
N ALA A 255 7.52 -15.51 8.58
CA ALA A 255 8.39 -14.48 8.01
C ALA A 255 8.14 -13.10 8.64
N ALA A 256 6.88 -12.69 8.77
CA ALA A 256 6.51 -11.42 9.38
C ALA A 256 6.91 -11.38 10.86
N ASP A 257 6.64 -12.43 11.63
CA ASP A 257 7.00 -12.52 13.04
C ASP A 257 8.52 -12.44 13.23
N ARG A 258 9.30 -13.22 12.49
CA ARG A 258 10.76 -13.23 12.54
C ARG A 258 11.36 -11.87 12.20
N LEU A 259 10.87 -11.20 11.13
CA LEU A 259 11.42 -9.92 10.66
C LEU A 259 10.98 -8.74 11.54
N THR A 260 9.95 -8.91 12.35
CA THR A 260 9.47 -7.91 13.31
C THR A 260 9.69 -8.32 14.76
N ALA A 261 10.42 -9.41 15.04
CA ALA A 261 10.76 -9.82 16.38
C ALA A 261 11.52 -8.71 17.11
N VAL A 262 11.02 -8.33 18.28
CA VAL A 262 11.71 -7.40 19.19
C VAL A 262 12.80 -8.22 19.89
N PRO A 263 14.08 -7.85 19.78
CA PRO A 263 15.11 -8.53 20.56
C PRO A 263 14.73 -8.49 22.04
N ALA A 264 14.74 -9.65 22.69
CA ALA A 264 14.62 -9.67 24.16
C ALA A 264 15.73 -8.79 24.73
N ALA A 265 15.35 -7.82 25.58
CA ALA A 265 16.33 -6.98 26.26
C ALA A 265 17.28 -7.90 27.05
N ARG A 266 18.57 -7.78 26.74
CA ARG A 266 19.64 -8.49 27.48
C ARG A 266 19.86 -7.84 28.82
#